data_58511c8e3f032cdba9b14c3309f774cf
#
_entry.id   58511c8e3f032cdba9b14c3309f774cf
#
_cell.length_a   1.000
_cell.length_b   1.000
_cell.length_c   1.000
_cell.angle_alpha   90.00
_cell.angle_beta   90.00
_cell.angle_gamma   90.00
#
_symmetry.space_group_name_H-M   'P 1'
#
loop_
_entity.id
_entity.type
_entity.pdbx_description
1 polymer ?
#
loop_
_entity_poly.entity_id
_entity_poly.type
_entity_poly.pdbx_seq_one_letter_code
_entity_poly.pdbx_strand_id
1 'polypeptide(L)'
;MKETKNKYDYIICGGGASGLVLASRICNDNYFEKKTVLLIEKEKKNTNDKTWCFWEKGKGEYDDIIFQSWQNAKFKTKDFKLNFSFNPFIYKMIKSKDFYSFMKKKLNPHSQLNQVKEKVVKINSKLNQVITDKNTYQADKIFSSIYNPEILKSQRKFPVLIQHFFGCIIETKKNCFNKGEIDFMNFDIPQKNETRF
;
A
#
# COMPACT_ATOMS: atom_id res chain seq x y z
N MET A 1 -20.50 29.60 -0.34
CA MET A 1 -19.59 28.64 0.32
C MET A 1 -20.36 27.36 0.48
N LYS A 2 -19.90 26.21 -0.07
CA LYS A 2 -20.53 24.91 0.23
C LYS A 2 -20.24 24.61 1.70
N GLU A 3 -21.30 24.40 2.49
CA GLU A 3 -21.14 23.86 3.83
C GLU A 3 -20.34 22.57 3.75
N THR A 4 -19.19 22.56 4.38
CA THR A 4 -18.37 21.36 4.48
C THR A 4 -19.10 20.38 5.39
N LYS A 5 -19.61 19.30 4.82
CA LYS A 5 -20.21 18.22 5.59
C LYS A 5 -19.14 17.65 6.53
N ASN A 6 -19.28 17.86 7.83
CA ASN A 6 -18.29 17.45 8.82
C ASN A 6 -18.59 16.09 9.48
N LYS A 7 -19.73 15.46 9.11
CA LYS A 7 -20.14 14.16 9.64
C LYS A 7 -20.30 13.13 8.53
N TYR A 8 -19.70 11.95 8.73
CA TYR A 8 -19.69 10.83 7.80
C TYR A 8 -20.05 9.52 8.51
N ASP A 9 -20.45 8.51 7.76
CA ASP A 9 -20.55 7.15 8.31
C ASP A 9 -19.15 6.57 8.52
N TYR A 10 -18.25 6.77 7.53
CA TYR A 10 -16.89 6.24 7.57
C TYR A 10 -15.85 7.31 7.24
N ILE A 11 -14.76 7.34 8.00
CA ILE A 11 -13.55 8.12 7.67
C ILE A 11 -12.38 7.15 7.48
N ILE A 12 -11.66 7.31 6.38
CA ILE A 12 -10.44 6.58 6.06
C ILE A 12 -9.27 7.58 6.10
N CYS A 13 -8.38 7.41 7.06
CA CYS A 13 -7.19 8.23 7.24
C CYS A 13 -6.01 7.57 6.52
N GLY A 14 -5.54 8.19 5.45
CA GLY A 14 -4.47 7.74 4.57
C GLY A 14 -4.95 7.20 3.25
N GLY A 15 -4.56 7.85 2.15
CA GLY A 15 -4.83 7.49 0.76
C GLY A 15 -3.73 6.64 0.12
N GLY A 16 -3.05 5.80 0.91
CA GLY A 16 -2.15 4.76 0.43
C GLY A 16 -2.91 3.54 -0.10
N ALA A 17 -2.19 2.47 -0.42
CA ALA A 17 -2.79 1.25 -0.97
C ALA A 17 -3.94 0.73 -0.11
N SER A 18 -3.73 0.57 1.20
CA SER A 18 -4.75 0.04 2.12
C SER A 18 -6.01 0.91 2.17
N GLY A 19 -5.84 2.24 2.27
CA GLY A 19 -6.98 3.15 2.35
C GLY A 19 -7.78 3.21 1.05
N LEU A 20 -7.10 3.23 -0.11
CA LEU A 20 -7.75 3.24 -1.42
C LEU A 20 -8.48 1.91 -1.71
N VAL A 21 -7.87 0.77 -1.36
CA VAL A 21 -8.52 -0.54 -1.52
C VAL A 21 -9.75 -0.62 -0.61
N LEU A 22 -9.65 -0.20 0.66
CA LEU A 22 -10.80 -0.18 1.56
C LEU A 22 -11.92 0.72 1.03
N ALA A 23 -11.60 1.94 0.59
CA ALA A 23 -12.57 2.84 -0.02
C ALA A 23 -13.26 2.20 -1.23
N SER A 24 -12.48 1.53 -2.09
CA SER A 24 -13.03 0.82 -3.26
C SER A 24 -13.96 -0.34 -2.85
N ARG A 25 -13.61 -1.12 -1.84
CA ARG A 25 -14.47 -2.23 -1.36
C ARG A 25 -15.79 -1.69 -0.80
N ILE A 26 -15.73 -0.65 0.04
CA ILE A 26 -16.93 -0.02 0.59
C ILE A 26 -17.80 0.57 -0.54
N CYS A 27 -17.22 1.29 -1.49
CA CYS A 27 -17.98 1.95 -2.55
C CYS A 27 -18.60 0.99 -3.57
N ASN A 28 -18.05 -0.20 -3.74
CA ASN A 28 -18.56 -1.20 -4.70
C ASN A 28 -19.48 -2.26 -4.06
N ASP A 29 -19.74 -2.18 -2.78
CA ASP A 29 -20.63 -3.12 -2.07
C ASP A 29 -21.97 -2.46 -1.80
N ASN A 30 -23.05 -3.07 -2.29
CA ASN A 30 -24.42 -2.58 -2.18
C ASN A 30 -24.86 -2.37 -0.72
N TYR A 31 -24.30 -3.10 0.24
CA TYR A 31 -24.57 -2.91 1.65
C TYR A 31 -24.23 -1.49 2.13
N PHE A 32 -23.24 -0.86 1.51
CA PHE A 32 -22.79 0.49 1.86
C PHE A 32 -23.30 1.59 0.92
N GLU A 33 -24.24 1.29 0.01
CA GLU A 33 -24.71 2.25 -1.02
C GLU A 33 -25.18 3.59 -0.42
N LYS A 34 -25.88 3.56 0.74
CA LYS A 34 -26.38 4.76 1.42
C LYS A 34 -25.39 5.36 2.42
N LYS A 35 -24.19 4.83 2.52
CA LYS A 35 -23.18 5.27 3.46
C LYS A 35 -22.27 6.34 2.85
N THR A 36 -21.93 7.33 3.67
CA THR A 36 -21.03 8.41 3.29
C THR A 36 -19.61 8.12 3.77
N VAL A 37 -18.64 8.27 2.86
CA VAL A 37 -17.23 7.96 3.12
C VAL A 37 -16.38 9.20 2.91
N LEU A 38 -15.48 9.48 3.85
CA LEU A 38 -14.45 10.51 3.70
C LEU A 38 -13.07 9.85 3.65
N LEU A 39 -12.32 10.08 2.57
CA LEU A 39 -10.92 9.70 2.47
C LEU A 39 -10.04 10.94 2.64
N ILE A 40 -9.14 10.90 3.65
CA ILE A 40 -8.23 11.99 3.98
C ILE A 40 -6.81 11.58 3.59
N GLU A 41 -6.17 12.35 2.71
CA GLU A 41 -4.78 12.14 2.30
C GLU A 41 -4.04 13.48 2.20
N LYS A 42 -2.84 13.56 2.79
CA LYS A 42 -2.03 14.80 2.79
C LYS A 42 -1.30 15.04 1.47
N GLU A 43 -0.96 13.98 0.73
CA GLU A 43 -0.10 14.06 -0.45
C GLU A 43 -0.89 13.92 -1.75
N LYS A 44 -0.33 14.50 -2.81
CA LYS A 44 -0.82 14.28 -4.16
C LYS A 44 -0.21 12.97 -4.69
N LYS A 45 -0.99 11.90 -4.65
CA LYS A 45 -0.56 10.53 -5.08
C LYS A 45 -0.41 10.43 -6.61
N ASN A 46 0.70 10.95 -7.15
CA ASN A 46 0.97 10.99 -8.59
C ASN A 46 2.41 10.63 -8.98
N THR A 47 3.19 10.08 -8.06
CA THR A 47 4.58 9.66 -8.26
C THR A 47 4.77 8.18 -7.94
N ASN A 48 5.89 7.61 -8.38
CA ASN A 48 6.29 6.25 -8.02
C ASN A 48 7.03 6.25 -6.67
N ASP A 49 6.33 6.61 -5.58
CA ASP A 49 6.86 6.64 -4.23
C ASP A 49 6.94 5.25 -3.57
N LYS A 50 6.25 4.28 -4.13
CA LYS A 50 6.19 2.88 -3.67
C LYS A 50 6.21 1.91 -4.84
N THR A 51 6.69 0.71 -4.53
CA THR A 51 6.56 -0.49 -5.38
C THR A 51 5.93 -1.58 -4.52
N TRP A 52 4.92 -2.26 -5.03
CA TRP A 52 4.30 -3.38 -4.33
C TRP A 52 4.44 -4.63 -5.14
N CYS A 53 4.83 -5.70 -4.45
CA CYS A 53 4.85 -7.04 -5.00
C CYS A 53 3.87 -7.91 -4.21
N PHE A 54 3.20 -8.82 -4.92
CA PHE A 54 2.21 -9.71 -4.32
C PHE A 54 2.12 -11.02 -5.09
N TRP A 55 1.55 -12.01 -4.42
CA TRP A 55 1.31 -13.33 -4.97
C TRP A 55 -0.13 -13.45 -5.41
N GLU A 56 -0.34 -13.94 -6.62
CA GLU A 56 -1.68 -14.17 -7.14
C GLU A 56 -1.72 -15.42 -8.01
N LYS A 57 -2.83 -16.18 -7.92
CA LYS A 57 -3.08 -17.33 -8.78
C LYS A 57 -3.88 -16.86 -10.00
N GLY A 58 -3.26 -16.99 -11.19
CA GLY A 58 -3.92 -16.62 -12.44
C GLY A 58 -4.10 -15.11 -12.61
N LYS A 59 -5.24 -14.71 -13.20
CA LYS A 59 -5.61 -13.32 -13.43
C LYS A 59 -6.26 -12.69 -12.20
N GLY A 60 -6.02 -11.40 -11.97
CA GLY A 60 -6.55 -10.65 -10.85
C GLY A 60 -6.93 -9.21 -11.18
N GLU A 61 -7.36 -8.50 -10.14
CA GLU A 61 -7.90 -7.15 -10.23
C GLU A 61 -6.93 -6.11 -10.80
N TYR A 62 -5.62 -6.34 -10.64
CA TYR A 62 -4.58 -5.38 -10.99
C TYR A 62 -3.80 -5.75 -12.25
N ASP A 63 -4.26 -6.74 -13.02
CA ASP A 63 -3.52 -7.25 -14.18
C ASP A 63 -3.21 -6.17 -15.22
N ASP A 64 -4.13 -5.22 -15.44
CA ASP A 64 -3.96 -4.11 -16.39
C ASP A 64 -2.85 -3.11 -15.99
N ILE A 65 -2.37 -3.17 -14.75
CA ILE A 65 -1.33 -2.28 -14.23
C ILE A 65 -0.09 -3.02 -13.74
N ILE A 66 0.02 -4.32 -14.06
CA ILE A 66 1.22 -5.09 -13.76
C ILE A 66 2.41 -4.50 -14.52
N PHE A 67 3.44 -4.10 -13.78
CA PHE A 67 4.69 -3.65 -14.38
C PHE A 67 5.58 -4.82 -14.79
N GLN A 68 5.65 -5.84 -13.95
CA GLN A 68 6.44 -7.06 -14.17
C GLN A 68 5.84 -8.23 -13.39
N SER A 69 6.03 -9.44 -13.92
CA SER A 69 5.65 -10.66 -13.22
C SER A 69 6.70 -11.76 -13.43
N TRP A 70 6.80 -12.67 -12.44
CA TRP A 70 7.76 -13.77 -12.47
C TRP A 70 7.06 -15.06 -12.04
N GLN A 71 7.41 -16.13 -12.73
CA GLN A 71 6.96 -17.50 -12.41
C GLN A 71 8.05 -18.32 -11.74
N ASN A 72 9.32 -17.91 -11.92
CA ASN A 72 10.48 -18.60 -11.40
C ASN A 72 11.36 -17.66 -10.57
N ALA A 73 12.02 -18.25 -9.59
CA ALA A 73 12.89 -17.52 -8.70
C ALA A 73 14.17 -18.28 -8.39
N LYS A 74 15.18 -17.52 -8.01
CA LYS A 74 16.41 -18.00 -7.40
C LYS A 74 16.48 -17.63 -5.94
N PHE A 75 16.89 -18.58 -5.16
CA PHE A 75 17.33 -18.39 -3.78
C PHE A 75 18.80 -18.77 -3.67
N LYS A 76 19.59 -17.97 -3.01
CA LYS A 76 21.02 -18.19 -2.92
C LYS A 76 21.56 -17.89 -1.53
N THR A 77 22.39 -18.78 -1.02
CA THR A 77 23.29 -18.55 0.13
C THR A 77 24.72 -18.87 -0.34
N LYS A 78 25.69 -18.69 0.55
CA LYS A 78 27.09 -19.02 0.27
C LYS A 78 27.26 -20.47 -0.21
N ASP A 79 26.57 -21.41 0.43
CA ASP A 79 26.76 -22.85 0.25
C ASP A 79 25.55 -23.55 -0.45
N PHE A 80 24.51 -22.78 -0.79
CA PHE A 80 23.29 -23.36 -1.35
C PHE A 80 22.68 -22.46 -2.42
N LYS A 81 22.23 -23.09 -3.52
CA LYS A 81 21.49 -22.41 -4.61
C LYS A 81 20.27 -23.23 -4.96
N LEU A 82 19.12 -22.57 -5.06
CA LEU A 82 17.86 -23.19 -5.45
C LEU A 82 17.18 -22.36 -6.51
N ASN A 83 16.86 -23.00 -7.65
CA ASN A 83 15.93 -22.45 -8.63
C ASN A 83 14.59 -23.15 -8.42
N PHE A 84 13.52 -22.37 -8.33
CA PHE A 84 12.20 -22.93 -8.07
C PHE A 84 11.11 -22.14 -8.79
N SER A 85 9.98 -22.81 -9.02
CA SER A 85 8.79 -22.22 -9.58
C SER A 85 7.85 -21.77 -8.48
N PHE A 86 7.18 -20.65 -8.70
CA PHE A 86 6.12 -20.15 -7.82
C PHE A 86 4.77 -20.86 -8.05
N ASN A 87 4.66 -21.73 -9.06
CA ASN A 87 3.41 -22.41 -9.41
C ASN A 87 2.73 -23.02 -8.16
N PRO A 88 1.41 -22.80 -7.95
CA PRO A 88 0.43 -22.21 -8.87
C PRO A 88 0.32 -20.67 -8.83
N PHE A 89 1.20 -20.00 -8.12
CA PHE A 89 1.20 -18.55 -8.00
C PHE A 89 2.12 -17.88 -9.03
N ILE A 90 1.83 -16.60 -9.26
CA ILE A 90 2.68 -15.68 -10.01
C ILE A 90 3.08 -14.57 -9.05
N TYR A 91 4.35 -14.22 -8.99
CA TYR A 91 4.81 -13.05 -8.25
C TYR A 91 4.69 -11.83 -9.16
N LYS A 92 3.84 -10.90 -8.79
CA LYS A 92 3.47 -9.74 -9.60
C LYS A 92 3.95 -8.45 -8.93
N MET A 93 4.38 -7.49 -9.74
CA MET A 93 4.85 -6.18 -9.29
C MET A 93 4.05 -5.06 -9.95
N ILE A 94 3.62 -4.10 -9.15
CA ILE A 94 2.96 -2.87 -9.59
C ILE A 94 3.71 -1.63 -9.07
N LYS A 95 3.68 -0.56 -9.85
CA LYS A 95 4.21 0.75 -9.45
C LYS A 95 3.10 1.61 -8.87
N SER A 96 3.43 2.38 -7.84
CA SER A 96 2.42 3.17 -7.10
C SER A 96 1.70 4.22 -7.96
N LYS A 97 2.38 4.87 -8.89
CA LYS A 97 1.75 5.85 -9.80
C LYS A 97 0.61 5.21 -10.62
N ASP A 98 0.87 4.00 -11.17
CA ASP A 98 -0.11 3.29 -11.99
C ASP A 98 -1.29 2.82 -11.13
N PHE A 99 -0.99 2.30 -9.93
CA PHE A 99 -2.00 1.94 -8.94
C PHE A 99 -2.87 3.14 -8.52
N TYR A 100 -2.26 4.29 -8.21
CA TYR A 100 -3.03 5.49 -7.84
C TYR A 100 -3.92 5.98 -8.98
N SER A 101 -3.43 5.91 -10.22
CA SER A 101 -4.20 6.28 -11.39
C SER A 101 -5.37 5.33 -11.62
N PHE A 102 -5.15 4.03 -11.48
CA PHE A 102 -6.16 2.98 -11.55
C PHE A 102 -7.25 3.19 -10.49
N MET A 103 -6.84 3.35 -9.21
CA MET A 103 -7.78 3.55 -8.11
C MET A 103 -8.57 4.85 -8.22
N LYS A 104 -7.96 5.94 -8.72
CA LYS A 104 -8.66 7.18 -8.99
C LYS A 104 -9.76 7.00 -10.02
N LYS A 105 -9.49 6.32 -11.13
CA LYS A 105 -10.51 6.01 -12.14
C LYS A 105 -11.64 5.18 -11.55
N LYS A 106 -11.31 4.17 -10.74
CA LYS A 106 -12.28 3.27 -10.12
C LYS A 106 -13.15 3.97 -9.08
N LEU A 107 -12.62 4.93 -8.34
CA LEU A 107 -13.31 5.64 -7.26
C LEU A 107 -14.10 6.88 -7.72
N ASN A 108 -13.72 7.50 -8.84
CA ASN A 108 -14.37 8.72 -9.34
C ASN A 108 -15.89 8.62 -9.54
N PRO A 109 -16.49 7.48 -9.98
CA PRO A 109 -17.93 7.39 -10.18
C PRO A 109 -18.75 7.42 -8.89
N HIS A 110 -18.14 7.19 -7.73
CA HIS A 110 -18.86 7.00 -6.48
C HIS A 110 -19.15 8.33 -5.76
N SER A 111 -20.36 8.84 -5.89
CA SER A 111 -20.81 10.09 -5.24
C SER A 111 -20.81 10.05 -3.71
N GLN A 112 -20.87 8.86 -3.12
CA GLN A 112 -20.80 8.65 -1.68
C GLN A 112 -19.41 8.89 -1.08
N LEU A 113 -18.33 8.90 -1.92
CA LEU A 113 -16.96 9.11 -1.51
C LEU A 113 -16.55 10.57 -1.66
N ASN A 114 -16.24 11.21 -0.56
CA ASN A 114 -15.57 12.50 -0.53
C ASN A 114 -14.07 12.30 -0.29
N GLN A 115 -13.24 13.04 -1.02
CA GLN A 115 -11.79 13.00 -0.88
C GLN A 115 -11.28 14.40 -0.56
N VAL A 116 -10.47 14.51 0.51
CA VAL A 116 -9.87 15.79 0.91
C VAL A 116 -8.36 15.68 1.00
N LYS A 117 -7.69 16.76 0.57
CA LYS A 117 -6.23 16.89 0.70
C LYS A 117 -5.89 17.64 1.97
N GLU A 118 -5.75 16.88 3.06
CA GLU A 118 -5.49 17.39 4.40
C GLU A 118 -4.56 16.44 5.17
N LYS A 119 -3.82 17.00 6.13
CA LYS A 119 -2.96 16.22 7.02
C LYS A 119 -3.72 15.89 8.31
N VAL A 120 -3.89 14.60 8.58
CA VAL A 120 -4.42 14.17 9.88
C VAL A 120 -3.40 14.52 10.97
N VAL A 121 -3.85 15.29 11.96
CA VAL A 121 -3.05 15.70 13.12
C VAL A 121 -3.33 14.80 14.31
N LYS A 122 -4.62 14.48 14.54
CA LYS A 122 -5.04 13.68 15.70
C LYS A 122 -6.29 12.87 15.38
N ILE A 123 -6.34 11.67 15.89
CA ILE A 123 -7.56 10.84 15.93
C ILE A 123 -7.98 10.71 17.39
N ASN A 124 -9.22 11.13 17.68
CA ASN A 124 -9.82 11.00 18.98
C ASN A 124 -10.85 9.86 18.93
N SER A 125 -10.46 8.68 19.39
CA SER A 125 -11.29 7.48 19.37
C SER A 125 -12.49 7.56 20.34
N LYS A 126 -12.37 8.33 21.43
CA LYS A 126 -13.48 8.49 22.41
C LYS A 126 -14.63 9.32 21.84
N LEU A 127 -14.32 10.29 21.00
CA LEU A 127 -15.32 11.19 20.38
C LEU A 127 -15.60 10.83 18.93
N ASN A 128 -14.99 9.76 18.38
CA ASN A 128 -15.06 9.39 16.98
C ASN A 128 -14.74 10.57 16.03
N GLN A 129 -13.66 11.30 16.33
CA GLN A 129 -13.26 12.50 15.60
C GLN A 129 -11.89 12.36 14.97
N VAL A 130 -11.75 12.94 13.78
CA VAL A 130 -10.46 13.14 13.10
C VAL A 130 -10.20 14.63 12.97
N ILE A 131 -9.10 15.09 13.54
CA ILE A 131 -8.64 16.48 13.48
C ILE A 131 -7.54 16.54 12.43
N THR A 132 -7.71 17.39 11.45
CA THR A 132 -6.73 17.67 10.41
C THR A 132 -6.09 19.04 10.62
N ASP A 133 -5.17 19.40 9.73
CA ASP A 133 -4.58 20.75 9.68
C ASP A 133 -5.58 21.85 9.27
N LYS A 134 -6.78 21.48 8.79
CA LYS A 134 -7.78 22.44 8.30
C LYS A 134 -9.14 22.30 8.97
N ASN A 135 -9.56 21.08 9.30
CA ASN A 135 -10.93 20.79 9.72
C ASN A 135 -10.98 19.75 10.84
N THR A 136 -12.15 19.62 11.45
CA THR A 136 -12.49 18.51 12.33
C THR A 136 -13.69 17.76 11.75
N TYR A 137 -13.53 16.45 11.60
CA TYR A 137 -14.54 15.55 11.07
C TYR A 137 -14.98 14.55 12.12
N GLN A 138 -16.23 14.12 12.04
CA GLN A 138 -16.81 13.10 12.91
C GLN A 138 -17.33 11.93 12.07
N ALA A 139 -17.20 10.70 12.56
CA ALA A 139 -17.74 9.54 11.88
C ALA A 139 -18.21 8.45 12.86
N ASP A 140 -19.06 7.55 12.37
CA ASP A 140 -19.46 6.36 13.14
C ASP A 140 -18.27 5.38 13.27
N LYS A 141 -17.46 5.26 12.22
CA LYS A 141 -16.24 4.43 12.22
C LYS A 141 -15.07 5.17 11.55
N ILE A 142 -13.89 5.01 12.15
CA ILE A 142 -12.64 5.58 11.64
C ILE A 142 -11.65 4.44 11.37
N PHE A 143 -11.13 4.38 10.15
CA PHE A 143 -10.07 3.49 9.73
C PHE A 143 -8.80 4.32 9.51
N SER A 144 -7.67 3.86 10.05
CA SER A 144 -6.40 4.57 9.88
C SER A 144 -5.32 3.63 9.38
N SER A 145 -4.70 4.00 8.27
CA SER A 145 -3.47 3.40 7.76
C SER A 145 -2.24 4.26 8.08
N ILE A 146 -2.43 5.32 8.88
CA ILE A 146 -1.34 6.20 9.30
C ILE A 146 -0.57 5.50 10.42
N TYR A 147 0.67 5.17 10.13
CA TYR A 147 1.58 4.53 11.06
C TYR A 147 2.27 5.56 11.96
N ASN A 148 2.26 5.31 13.28
CA ASN A 148 3.04 6.07 14.25
C ASN A 148 4.12 5.17 14.88
N PRO A 149 5.42 5.35 14.53
CA PRO A 149 6.50 4.52 15.03
C PRO A 149 6.73 4.65 16.55
N GLU A 150 6.34 5.75 17.17
CA GLU A 150 6.53 5.97 18.61
C GLU A 150 5.70 4.97 19.46
N ILE A 151 4.56 4.52 18.95
CA ILE A 151 3.74 3.49 19.63
C ILE A 151 4.52 2.18 19.74
N LEU A 152 5.31 1.82 18.73
CA LEU A 152 6.12 0.61 18.77
C LEU A 152 7.34 0.75 19.68
N LYS A 153 7.95 1.92 19.71
CA LYS A 153 9.12 2.18 20.59
C LYS A 153 8.74 2.13 22.07
N SER A 154 7.51 2.49 22.43
CA SER A 154 7.04 2.54 23.81
C SER A 154 6.61 1.19 24.38
N GLN A 155 6.25 0.22 23.54
CA GLN A 155 5.85 -1.11 23.99
C GLN A 155 7.08 -2.00 24.29
N ARG A 156 6.98 -2.88 25.32
CA ARG A 156 8.04 -3.80 25.77
C ARG A 156 7.64 -5.28 25.76
N LYS A 157 6.40 -5.56 25.40
CA LYS A 157 5.85 -6.92 25.49
C LYS A 157 6.36 -7.84 24.37
N PHE A 158 6.58 -7.28 23.18
CA PHE A 158 6.98 -8.04 22.00
C PHE A 158 8.26 -7.49 21.39
N PRO A 159 9.12 -8.33 20.79
CA PRO A 159 10.29 -7.84 20.08
C PRO A 159 9.86 -7.02 18.87
N VAL A 160 10.54 -5.91 18.64
CA VAL A 160 10.36 -5.07 17.45
C VAL A 160 11.58 -5.25 16.57
N LEU A 161 11.39 -5.84 15.40
CA LEU A 161 12.41 -5.99 14.38
C LEU A 161 12.28 -4.85 13.36
N ILE A 162 13.43 -4.25 13.05
CA ILE A 162 13.51 -3.22 12.02
C ILE A 162 13.90 -3.90 10.71
N GLN A 163 13.06 -3.73 9.69
CA GLN A 163 13.35 -4.15 8.33
C GLN A 163 13.49 -2.90 7.45
N HIS A 164 14.66 -2.74 6.84
CA HIS A 164 14.97 -1.60 6.00
C HIS A 164 15.34 -2.08 4.60
N PHE A 165 14.72 -1.48 3.58
CA PHE A 165 14.99 -1.76 2.19
C PHE A 165 15.56 -0.53 1.50
N PHE A 166 16.59 -0.74 0.70
CA PHE A 166 17.08 0.23 -0.25
C PHE A 166 16.97 -0.36 -1.65
N GLY A 167 16.32 0.35 -2.57
CA GLY A 167 16.12 -0.09 -3.93
C GLY A 167 16.76 0.86 -4.94
N CYS A 168 17.42 0.30 -5.97
CA CYS A 168 17.92 1.02 -7.13
C CYS A 168 17.25 0.50 -8.38
N ILE A 169 16.89 1.41 -9.28
CA ILE A 169 16.54 1.06 -10.67
C ILE A 169 17.78 1.32 -11.49
N ILE A 170 18.24 0.26 -12.17
CA ILE A 170 19.42 0.34 -13.04
C ILE A 170 19.04 0.03 -14.47
N GLU A 171 19.69 0.71 -15.42
CA GLU A 171 19.61 0.43 -16.83
C GLU A 171 20.97 -0.07 -17.31
N THR A 172 20.97 -1.17 -18.06
CA THR A 172 22.21 -1.81 -18.54
C THR A 172 22.31 -1.74 -20.04
N LYS A 173 23.52 -1.50 -20.57
CA LYS A 173 23.79 -1.46 -22.02
C LYS A 173 23.62 -2.82 -22.71
N LYS A 174 23.76 -3.91 -21.97
CA LYS A 174 23.57 -5.29 -22.45
C LYS A 174 22.47 -5.95 -21.64
N ASN A 175 21.75 -6.88 -22.24
CA ASN A 175 20.75 -7.66 -21.53
C ASN A 175 21.43 -8.61 -20.52
N CYS A 176 21.42 -8.25 -19.26
CA CYS A 176 22.05 -8.99 -18.16
C CYS A 176 21.03 -9.74 -17.28
N PHE A 177 19.73 -9.54 -17.52
CA PHE A 177 18.67 -10.08 -16.69
C PHE A 177 17.74 -11.01 -17.47
N ASN A 178 17.37 -12.12 -16.86
CA ASN A 178 16.33 -13.00 -17.38
C ASN A 178 14.96 -12.44 -17.00
N LYS A 179 14.14 -12.07 -17.99
CA LYS A 179 12.82 -11.46 -17.77
C LYS A 179 11.82 -12.37 -17.02
N GLY A 180 11.97 -13.69 -17.15
CA GLY A 180 11.05 -14.66 -16.54
C GLY A 180 11.44 -15.12 -15.13
N GLU A 181 12.55 -14.62 -14.59
CA GLU A 181 13.13 -15.10 -13.36
C GLU A 181 13.56 -13.93 -12.46
N ILE A 182 13.36 -14.07 -11.16
CA ILE A 182 13.79 -13.10 -10.14
C ILE A 182 14.81 -13.74 -9.19
N ASP A 183 15.88 -13.02 -8.86
CA ASP A 183 16.65 -13.30 -7.66
C ASP A 183 15.82 -12.86 -6.44
N PHE A 184 15.08 -13.82 -5.87
CA PHE A 184 14.08 -13.53 -4.84
C PHE A 184 14.75 -13.19 -3.50
N MET A 185 15.76 -13.98 -3.14
CA MET A 185 16.61 -13.74 -1.96
C MET A 185 18.03 -14.21 -2.24
N ASN A 186 19.00 -13.32 -2.09
CA ASN A 186 20.39 -13.62 -2.24
C ASN A 186 21.16 -13.27 -0.96
N PHE A 187 21.34 -14.26 -0.10
CA PHE A 187 22.12 -14.12 1.14
C PHE A 187 23.64 -14.34 0.92
N ASP A 188 24.09 -14.63 -0.31
CA ASP A 188 25.51 -14.72 -0.67
C ASP A 188 26.13 -13.33 -0.88
N ILE A 189 25.91 -12.47 0.10
CA ILE A 189 26.48 -11.13 0.20
C ILE A 189 27.05 -10.94 1.61
N PRO A 190 28.02 -10.02 1.82
CA PRO A 190 28.61 -9.80 3.14
C PRO A 190 27.58 -9.46 4.21
N GLN A 191 27.49 -10.30 5.23
CA GLN A 191 26.67 -10.12 6.42
C GLN A 191 27.48 -9.33 7.47
N LYS A 192 27.04 -8.13 7.85
CA LYS A 192 27.76 -7.24 8.80
C LYS A 192 26.95 -7.11 10.10
N ASN A 193 26.89 -8.15 10.92
CA ASN A 193 26.10 -8.22 12.16
C ASN A 193 24.59 -7.96 11.98
N GLU A 194 24.09 -8.13 10.77
CA GLU A 194 22.69 -8.01 10.39
C GLU A 194 22.39 -8.98 9.25
N THR A 195 21.14 -9.38 9.08
CA THR A 195 20.74 -10.20 7.94
C THR A 195 20.54 -9.31 6.72
N ARG A 196 21.29 -9.58 5.65
CA ARG A 196 21.22 -8.89 4.36
C ARG A 196 20.87 -9.85 3.24
N PHE A 197 20.10 -9.41 2.27
CA PHE A 197 19.73 -10.16 1.06
C PHE A 197 19.37 -9.23 -0.10
#